data_ce7d6f565c3198907eff62eba2788e49
#
_entry.id   ce7d6f565c3198907eff62eba2788e49
#
_cell.length_a   1.000
_cell.length_b   1.000
_cell.length_c   1.000
_cell.angle_alpha   90.00
_cell.angle_beta   90.00
_cell.angle_gamma   90.00
#
_symmetry.space_group_name_H-M   'P 1'
#
loop_
_entity.id
_entity.type
_entity.pdbx_description
1 polymer ?
#
loop_
_entity_poly.entity_id
_entity_poly.type
_entity_poly.pdbx_seq_one_letter_code
_entity_poly.pdbx_strand_id
1 'polypeptide(L)'
;MVLRKLMGLFACALIIGAASFATAGVPDLEETTASRAYGGPETLSLFNVPNGSGKAFSQAFLPALAGNADATISMTLRDGLGLPIDNYPFEDMWIESTDGVGPGLTACGGNAVADLTTNAAGYTEWALPMTAGGYSTGLTFVVINGDALTSNAGIALNFNSPDINADGAVNLSDGGFFSTDLFVGPYNYRSDYNFDGALNLTDGGFLASAIGATCP
;
A
#
# COMPACT_ATOMS: atom_id res chain seq x y z
N MET A 1 2.43 35.03 -81.55
CA MET A 1 3.35 34.15 -80.79
C MET A 1 3.16 34.44 -79.31
N VAL A 2 2.36 33.59 -78.60
CA VAL A 2 1.85 33.86 -77.26
C VAL A 2 2.61 32.98 -76.27
N LEU A 3 3.33 33.61 -75.36
CA LEU A 3 4.12 32.99 -74.35
C LEU A 3 3.20 32.70 -73.13
N ARG A 4 2.83 31.43 -72.85
CA ARG A 4 2.07 31.01 -71.70
C ARG A 4 3.03 30.88 -70.53
N LYS A 5 2.84 31.72 -69.49
CA LYS A 5 3.44 31.58 -68.18
C LYS A 5 2.73 30.50 -67.42
N LEU A 6 3.41 29.41 -67.06
CA LEU A 6 2.97 28.40 -66.12
C LEU A 6 3.26 28.93 -64.72
N MET A 7 2.23 29.25 -63.97
CA MET A 7 2.32 29.51 -62.50
C MET A 7 2.17 28.17 -61.74
N GLY A 8 3.29 27.70 -61.23
CA GLY A 8 3.27 26.58 -60.32
C GLY A 8 2.79 26.99 -58.91
N LEU A 9 1.66 26.47 -58.52
CA LEU A 9 1.15 26.61 -57.14
C LEU A 9 1.90 25.61 -56.25
N PHE A 10 2.78 26.13 -55.38
CA PHE A 10 3.35 25.33 -54.27
C PHE A 10 2.33 25.32 -53.14
N ALA A 11 1.63 24.21 -52.96
CA ALA A 11 0.82 23.95 -51.78
C ALA A 11 1.75 23.53 -50.62
N CYS A 12 2.03 24.46 -49.72
CA CYS A 12 2.71 24.18 -48.48
C CYS A 12 1.71 23.52 -47.52
N ALA A 13 1.73 22.20 -47.41
CA ALA A 13 0.94 21.49 -46.39
C ALA A 13 1.56 21.74 -45.04
N LEU A 14 0.91 22.62 -44.23
CA LEU A 14 1.25 22.85 -42.83
C LEU A 14 0.79 21.62 -42.05
N ILE A 15 1.70 20.71 -41.72
CA ILE A 15 1.45 19.63 -40.79
C ILE A 15 1.49 20.28 -39.39
N ILE A 16 0.32 20.63 -38.87
CA ILE A 16 0.16 20.97 -37.44
C ILE A 16 0.25 19.64 -36.71
N GLY A 17 1.44 19.29 -36.26
CA GLY A 17 1.62 18.25 -35.27
C GLY A 17 0.88 18.69 -34.00
N ALA A 18 -0.22 18.05 -33.67
CA ALA A 18 -0.83 18.15 -32.36
C ALA A 18 0.18 17.59 -31.36
N ALA A 19 1.01 18.45 -30.78
CA ALA A 19 1.71 18.12 -29.56
C ALA A 19 0.61 17.92 -28.51
N SER A 20 0.29 16.67 -28.21
CA SER A 20 -0.45 16.35 -27.00
C SER A 20 0.43 16.80 -25.84
N PHE A 21 0.11 17.95 -25.27
CA PHE A 21 0.60 18.30 -23.96
C PHE A 21 0.01 17.24 -23.04
N ALA A 22 0.82 16.31 -22.56
CA ALA A 22 0.49 15.51 -21.40
C ALA A 22 0.41 16.50 -20.22
N THR A 23 -0.76 17.05 -19.96
CA THR A 23 -1.04 17.66 -18.67
C THR A 23 -1.03 16.50 -17.70
N ALA A 24 -0.01 16.43 -16.84
CA ALA A 24 -0.10 15.58 -15.65
C ALA A 24 -1.39 16.00 -14.97
N GLY A 25 -2.41 15.14 -14.98
CA GLY A 25 -3.69 15.43 -14.36
C GLY A 25 -3.49 15.61 -12.86
N VAL A 26 -4.26 16.48 -12.25
CA VAL A 26 -4.33 16.55 -10.79
C VAL A 26 -5.17 15.35 -10.35
N PRO A 27 -4.68 14.51 -9.40
CA PRO A 27 -5.46 13.41 -8.86
C PRO A 27 -6.82 13.87 -8.34
N ASP A 28 -7.86 13.13 -8.69
CA ASP A 28 -9.19 13.30 -8.13
C ASP A 28 -9.50 12.13 -7.20
N LEU A 29 -9.78 12.42 -5.94
CA LEU A 29 -9.95 11.43 -4.88
C LEU A 29 -11.30 10.69 -4.97
N GLU A 30 -12.27 11.23 -5.70
CA GLU A 30 -13.58 10.60 -5.93
C GLU A 30 -13.55 9.70 -7.18
N GLU A 31 -12.83 10.11 -8.24
CA GLU A 31 -12.70 9.36 -9.49
C GLU A 31 -11.65 8.25 -9.40
N THR A 32 -10.65 8.42 -8.52
CA THR A 32 -9.62 7.41 -8.26
C THR A 32 -10.21 6.26 -7.46
N THR A 33 -9.91 5.01 -7.86
CA THR A 33 -10.43 3.81 -7.18
C THR A 33 -9.32 2.95 -6.64
N ALA A 34 -9.53 2.40 -5.45
CA ALA A 34 -8.63 1.41 -4.84
C ALA A 34 -9.44 0.25 -4.25
N SER A 35 -8.91 -0.96 -4.36
CA SER A 35 -9.52 -2.15 -3.78
C SER A 35 -8.47 -3.22 -3.49
N ARG A 36 -8.77 -4.12 -2.54
CA ARG A 36 -7.98 -5.34 -2.36
C ARG A 36 -8.46 -6.45 -3.29
N ALA A 37 -7.56 -7.38 -3.64
CA ALA A 37 -7.85 -8.50 -4.54
C ALA A 37 -8.90 -9.46 -3.95
N TYR A 38 -8.83 -9.77 -2.65
CA TYR A 38 -9.85 -10.57 -1.97
C TYR A 38 -11.16 -9.79 -1.83
N GLY A 39 -12.20 -10.24 -2.52
CA GLY A 39 -13.51 -9.57 -2.56
C GLY A 39 -14.51 -10.00 -1.46
N GLY A 40 -14.10 -10.86 -0.51
CA GLY A 40 -14.95 -11.25 0.62
C GLY A 40 -15.08 -10.14 1.67
N PRO A 41 -16.08 -10.24 2.58
CA PRO A 41 -16.32 -9.23 3.61
C PRO A 41 -15.36 -9.32 4.80
N GLU A 42 -14.59 -10.41 4.92
CA GLU A 42 -13.74 -10.68 6.07
C GLU A 42 -12.53 -9.76 6.08
N THR A 43 -12.05 -9.42 7.26
CA THR A 43 -10.80 -8.70 7.45
C THR A 43 -9.63 -9.67 7.31
N LEU A 44 -8.66 -9.31 6.49
CA LEU A 44 -7.39 -10.01 6.35
C LEU A 44 -6.36 -9.44 7.33
N SER A 45 -5.33 -10.22 7.64
CA SER A 45 -4.21 -9.79 8.50
C SER A 45 -2.87 -10.00 7.77
N LEU A 46 -2.02 -8.98 7.77
CA LEU A 46 -0.71 -9.02 7.13
C LEU A 46 0.40 -8.88 8.18
N PHE A 47 1.33 -9.83 8.15
CA PHE A 47 2.52 -9.85 9.01
C PHE A 47 3.67 -9.11 8.35
N ASN A 48 4.18 -8.07 8.99
CA ASN A 48 5.27 -7.23 8.53
C ASN A 48 6.50 -7.39 9.41
N VAL A 49 7.68 -7.08 8.87
CA VAL A 49 8.94 -7.00 9.61
C VAL A 49 9.72 -5.77 9.10
N PRO A 50 10.37 -4.97 9.97
CA PRO A 50 11.05 -3.74 9.56
C PRO A 50 12.05 -3.91 8.40
N ASN A 51 12.71 -5.05 8.31
CA ASN A 51 13.67 -5.35 7.23
C ASN A 51 13.04 -5.91 5.94
N GLY A 52 11.71 -5.94 5.83
CA GLY A 52 10.99 -6.46 4.65
C GLY A 52 10.91 -7.99 4.56
N SER A 53 11.34 -8.74 5.58
CA SER A 53 11.21 -10.21 5.60
C SER A 53 9.81 -10.71 6.02
N GLY A 54 8.83 -9.81 6.09
CA GLY A 54 7.42 -10.13 6.35
C GLY A 54 6.76 -10.89 5.20
N LYS A 55 5.44 -10.86 5.16
CA LYS A 55 4.64 -11.52 4.12
C LYS A 55 4.30 -10.55 3.00
N ALA A 56 4.29 -11.05 1.75
CA ALA A 56 3.69 -10.35 0.63
C ALA A 56 2.17 -10.24 0.81
N PHE A 57 1.52 -9.24 0.23
CA PHE A 57 0.07 -9.06 0.33
C PHE A 57 -0.71 -10.29 -0.14
N SER A 58 -0.22 -11.00 -1.15
CA SER A 58 -0.81 -12.27 -1.63
C SER A 58 -0.77 -13.41 -0.59
N GLN A 59 -0.09 -13.22 0.54
CA GLN A 59 0.05 -14.18 1.62
C GLN A 59 -0.62 -13.70 2.92
N ALA A 60 -1.49 -12.71 2.85
CA ALA A 60 -2.25 -12.24 4.01
C ALA A 60 -3.10 -13.39 4.58
N PHE A 61 -3.22 -13.44 5.91
CA PHE A 61 -3.98 -14.46 6.58
C PHE A 61 -5.47 -14.12 6.57
N LEU A 62 -6.30 -15.12 6.31
CA LEU A 62 -7.75 -15.05 6.38
C LEU A 62 -8.25 -15.93 7.54
N PRO A 63 -8.62 -15.34 8.71
CA PRO A 63 -8.99 -16.10 9.89
C PRO A 63 -10.16 -17.05 9.66
N ALA A 64 -11.17 -16.64 8.90
CA ALA A 64 -12.38 -17.43 8.64
C ALA A 64 -12.12 -18.78 7.94
N LEU A 65 -11.04 -18.88 7.15
CA LEU A 65 -10.64 -20.08 6.42
C LEU A 65 -9.40 -20.75 7.00
N ALA A 66 -8.81 -20.18 8.05
CA ALA A 66 -7.51 -20.59 8.62
C ALA A 66 -6.43 -20.77 7.53
N GLY A 67 -6.37 -19.85 6.59
CA GLY A 67 -5.50 -19.91 5.42
C GLY A 67 -5.11 -18.54 4.88
N ASN A 68 -4.41 -18.52 3.76
CA ASN A 68 -4.00 -17.29 3.11
C ASN A 68 -5.02 -16.83 2.05
N ALA A 69 -5.14 -15.50 1.91
CA ALA A 69 -5.87 -14.88 0.82
C ALA A 69 -5.07 -13.69 0.28
N ASP A 70 -5.36 -13.30 -0.95
CA ASP A 70 -4.67 -12.21 -1.62
C ASP A 70 -5.24 -10.86 -1.18
N ALA A 71 -4.47 -10.13 -0.39
CA ALA A 71 -4.76 -8.77 0.07
C ALA A 71 -4.11 -7.68 -0.81
N THR A 72 -3.51 -8.03 -1.94
CA THR A 72 -2.92 -7.04 -2.87
C THR A 72 -3.90 -5.88 -3.04
N ILE A 73 -3.45 -4.68 -2.73
CA ILE A 73 -4.22 -3.46 -2.95
C ILE A 73 -3.83 -2.92 -4.31
N SER A 74 -4.80 -2.78 -5.19
CA SER A 74 -4.63 -2.15 -6.49
C SER A 74 -5.34 -0.81 -6.53
N MET A 75 -4.75 0.16 -7.21
CA MET A 75 -5.31 1.49 -7.42
C MET A 75 -5.27 1.87 -8.90
N THR A 76 -6.32 2.58 -9.34
CA THR A 76 -6.33 3.28 -10.63
C THR A 76 -6.50 4.76 -10.39
N LEU A 77 -5.41 5.49 -10.58
CA LEU A 77 -5.34 6.93 -10.39
C LEU A 77 -5.96 7.67 -11.57
N ARG A 78 -6.89 8.59 -11.29
CA ARG A 78 -7.63 9.35 -12.28
C ARG A 78 -7.65 10.84 -11.95
N ASP A 79 -7.79 11.66 -12.99
CA ASP A 79 -8.08 13.09 -12.85
C ASP A 79 -9.59 13.35 -12.75
N GLY A 80 -9.99 14.61 -12.53
CA GLY A 80 -11.39 15.03 -12.41
C GLY A 80 -12.24 14.87 -13.69
N LEU A 81 -11.66 14.40 -14.80
CA LEU A 81 -12.38 13.99 -16.01
C LEU A 81 -12.47 12.46 -16.15
N GLY A 82 -11.98 11.72 -15.14
CA GLY A 82 -11.93 10.28 -15.14
C GLY A 82 -10.82 9.69 -16.04
N LEU A 83 -9.88 10.51 -16.52
CA LEU A 83 -8.76 10.05 -17.35
C LEU A 83 -7.64 9.49 -16.46
N PRO A 84 -6.96 8.40 -16.90
CA PRO A 84 -5.85 7.83 -16.14
C PRO A 84 -4.65 8.79 -16.09
N ILE A 85 -3.98 8.84 -14.94
CA ILE A 85 -2.76 9.63 -14.76
C ILE A 85 -1.56 8.68 -14.84
N ASP A 86 -0.73 8.85 -15.88
CA ASP A 86 0.48 8.08 -16.13
C ASP A 86 1.70 8.71 -15.43
N ASN A 87 2.67 7.87 -15.04
CA ASN A 87 3.93 8.27 -14.43
C ASN A 87 3.79 9.14 -13.15
N TYR A 88 2.74 8.93 -12.37
CA TYR A 88 2.58 9.59 -11.09
C TYR A 88 3.53 8.95 -10.06
N PRO A 89 4.30 9.74 -9.29
CA PRO A 89 5.34 9.21 -8.40
C PRO A 89 4.78 8.28 -7.32
N PHE A 90 5.43 7.14 -7.09
CA PHE A 90 5.00 6.19 -6.06
C PHE A 90 5.16 6.75 -4.64
N GLU A 91 6.11 7.67 -4.44
CA GLU A 91 6.37 8.34 -3.17
C GLU A 91 5.19 9.19 -2.70
N ASP A 92 4.36 9.66 -3.62
CA ASP A 92 3.19 10.49 -3.35
C ASP A 92 1.90 9.66 -3.16
N MET A 93 2.02 8.33 -3.16
CA MET A 93 0.92 7.38 -2.98
C MET A 93 1.30 6.36 -1.90
N TRP A 94 0.54 6.30 -0.80
CA TRP A 94 0.81 5.35 0.28
C TRP A 94 -0.45 4.82 0.94
N ILE A 95 -0.29 3.82 1.80
CA ILE A 95 -1.37 3.33 2.66
C ILE A 95 -1.10 3.71 4.11
N GLU A 96 -2.18 4.00 4.83
CA GLU A 96 -2.19 4.26 6.26
C GLU A 96 -3.18 3.33 6.95
N SER A 97 -2.85 2.86 8.14
CA SER A 97 -3.76 2.09 8.97
C SER A 97 -3.49 2.39 10.46
N THR A 98 -4.52 2.80 11.16
CA THR A 98 -4.47 3.01 12.61
C THR A 98 -5.84 2.77 13.23
N ASP A 99 -5.86 2.19 14.43
CA ASP A 99 -7.06 2.07 15.27
C ASP A 99 -7.06 3.09 16.43
N GLY A 100 -6.03 3.95 16.48
CA GLY A 100 -5.85 4.95 17.54
C GLY A 100 -5.46 4.39 18.91
N VAL A 101 -5.19 3.08 19.01
CA VAL A 101 -4.79 2.41 20.25
C VAL A 101 -3.29 2.16 20.28
N GLY A 102 -2.73 1.73 19.16
CA GLY A 102 -1.31 1.43 18.98
C GLY A 102 -0.61 2.45 18.07
N PRO A 103 0.64 2.15 17.70
CA PRO A 103 1.41 3.02 16.80
C PRO A 103 0.86 3.06 15.37
N GLY A 104 -0.06 2.14 15.02
CA GLY A 104 -0.51 1.96 13.65
C GLY A 104 0.50 1.22 12.78
N LEU A 105 0.24 1.17 11.48
CA LEU A 105 1.21 0.75 10.48
C LEU A 105 2.29 1.83 10.37
N THR A 106 3.52 1.48 10.74
CA THR A 106 4.66 2.43 10.74
C THR A 106 5.72 1.93 9.77
N ALA A 107 5.75 2.52 8.58
CA ALA A 107 6.71 2.15 7.56
C ALA A 107 8.10 2.74 7.83
N CYS A 108 9.14 1.97 7.50
CA CYS A 108 10.52 2.45 7.50
C CYS A 108 10.68 3.54 6.43
N GLY A 109 11.29 4.65 6.81
CA GLY A 109 11.49 5.77 5.88
C GLY A 109 10.28 6.71 5.74
N GLY A 110 9.21 6.51 6.50
CA GLY A 110 8.05 7.41 6.58
C GLY A 110 6.74 6.76 6.15
N ASN A 111 6.43 6.69 4.86
CA ASN A 111 5.16 6.20 4.35
C ASN A 111 5.26 4.79 3.74
N ALA A 112 4.18 4.00 3.86
CA ALA A 112 4.03 2.71 3.17
C ALA A 112 3.63 2.95 1.71
N VAL A 113 4.61 3.37 0.89
CA VAL A 113 4.39 3.81 -0.49
C VAL A 113 4.02 2.67 -1.44
N ALA A 114 3.43 3.02 -2.59
CA ALA A 114 3.12 2.05 -3.64
C ALA A 114 4.39 1.39 -4.20
N ASP A 115 4.24 0.19 -4.75
CA ASP A 115 5.38 -0.58 -5.27
C ASP A 115 6.02 0.08 -6.51
N LEU A 116 5.23 0.79 -7.30
CA LEU A 116 5.66 1.42 -8.57
C LEU A 116 4.90 2.72 -8.83
N THR A 117 5.49 3.60 -9.66
CA THR A 117 4.79 4.72 -10.30
C THR A 117 3.62 4.21 -11.14
N THR A 118 2.59 5.04 -11.34
CA THR A 118 1.44 4.64 -12.17
C THR A 118 1.87 4.41 -13.63
N ASN A 119 1.27 3.41 -14.26
CA ASN A 119 1.44 3.14 -15.68
C ASN A 119 0.44 3.94 -16.55
N ALA A 120 0.48 3.75 -17.87
CA ALA A 120 -0.39 4.44 -18.82
C ALA A 120 -1.91 4.23 -18.61
N ALA A 121 -2.30 3.23 -17.81
CA ALA A 121 -3.68 3.02 -17.37
C ALA A 121 -3.99 3.68 -16.02
N GLY A 122 -3.04 4.43 -15.44
CA GLY A 122 -3.13 5.00 -14.09
C GLY A 122 -2.99 3.96 -12.98
N TYR A 123 -2.56 2.73 -13.29
CA TYR A 123 -2.51 1.61 -12.35
C TYR A 123 -1.21 1.59 -11.55
N THR A 124 -1.35 1.32 -10.26
CA THR A 124 -0.28 0.92 -9.32
C THR A 124 -0.83 -0.04 -8.28
N GLU A 125 0.05 -0.60 -7.43
CA GLU A 125 -0.34 -1.58 -6.41
C GLU A 125 0.59 -1.58 -5.19
N TRP A 126 0.13 -2.24 -4.13
CA TRP A 126 0.87 -2.69 -2.95
C TRP A 126 0.74 -4.21 -2.91
N ALA A 127 1.77 -4.93 -3.34
CA ALA A 127 1.81 -6.39 -3.46
C ALA A 127 3.00 -7.00 -2.72
N LEU A 128 4.12 -6.25 -2.65
CA LEU A 128 5.38 -6.68 -2.07
C LEU A 128 5.36 -6.68 -0.54
N PRO A 129 6.23 -7.45 0.13
CA PRO A 129 6.43 -7.31 1.57
C PRO A 129 6.87 -5.89 1.93
N MET A 130 6.22 -5.29 2.92
CA MET A 130 6.57 -3.95 3.39
C MET A 130 7.69 -3.99 4.42
N THR A 131 8.54 -2.95 4.40
CA THR A 131 9.45 -2.62 5.49
C THR A 131 8.69 -1.77 6.52
N ALA A 132 8.07 -2.42 7.50
CA ALA A 132 7.20 -1.73 8.45
C ALA A 132 7.16 -2.43 9.81
N GLY A 133 7.01 -1.62 10.87
CA GLY A 133 6.71 -2.02 12.23
C GLY A 133 5.30 -1.64 12.66
N GLY A 134 5.00 -1.84 13.93
CA GLY A 134 3.74 -1.50 14.56
C GLY A 134 2.61 -2.48 14.24
N TYR A 135 1.40 -2.12 14.68
CA TYR A 135 0.19 -2.93 14.47
C TYR A 135 -1.05 -2.05 14.35
N SER A 136 -2.06 -2.53 13.64
CA SER A 136 -3.36 -1.88 13.52
C SER A 136 -4.45 -2.90 13.27
N THR A 137 -5.59 -2.73 13.93
CA THR A 137 -6.87 -3.40 13.63
C THR A 137 -7.88 -2.45 12.99
N GLY A 138 -7.44 -1.23 12.65
CA GLY A 138 -8.25 -0.24 11.95
C GLY A 138 -8.36 -0.51 10.45
N LEU A 139 -9.21 0.25 9.79
CA LEU A 139 -9.29 0.24 8.33
C LEU A 139 -7.99 0.81 7.73
N THR A 140 -7.65 0.30 6.56
CA THR A 140 -6.54 0.79 5.75
C THR A 140 -7.06 1.76 4.71
N PHE A 141 -6.47 2.95 4.66
CA PHE A 141 -6.80 3.99 3.69
C PHE A 141 -5.68 4.15 2.68
N VAL A 142 -6.03 4.35 1.42
CA VAL A 142 -5.08 4.81 0.40
C VAL A 142 -5.05 6.32 0.43
N VAL A 143 -3.86 6.88 0.45
CA VAL A 143 -3.59 8.32 0.58
C VAL A 143 -2.80 8.79 -0.63
N ILE A 144 -3.16 9.93 -1.18
CA ILE A 144 -2.48 10.58 -2.30
C ILE A 144 -2.15 12.02 -1.89
N ASN A 145 -0.88 12.38 -1.88
CA ASN A 145 -0.40 13.71 -1.47
C ASN A 145 -0.89 14.18 -0.07
N GLY A 146 -1.17 13.25 0.83
CA GLY A 146 -1.63 13.58 2.19
C GLY A 146 -3.13 13.53 2.39
N ASP A 147 -3.91 13.29 1.34
CA ASP A 147 -5.37 13.19 1.42
C ASP A 147 -5.84 11.75 1.12
N ALA A 148 -6.68 11.20 2.00
CA ALA A 148 -7.24 9.86 1.82
C ALA A 148 -8.29 9.86 0.68
N LEU A 149 -8.36 8.74 -0.06
CA LEU A 149 -9.40 8.55 -1.08
C LEU A 149 -10.78 8.69 -0.47
N THR A 150 -11.66 9.42 -1.17
CA THR A 150 -13.07 9.59 -0.80
C THR A 150 -13.99 8.59 -1.51
N SER A 151 -13.51 7.97 -2.59
CA SER A 151 -14.23 6.92 -3.34
C SER A 151 -14.35 5.60 -2.57
N ASN A 152 -13.63 5.44 -1.46
CA ASN A 152 -13.50 4.20 -0.70
C ASN A 152 -13.61 4.50 0.81
N ALA A 153 -14.46 3.74 1.50
CA ALA A 153 -14.66 3.87 2.96
C ALA A 153 -13.54 3.22 3.81
N GLY A 154 -12.46 2.79 3.18
CA GLY A 154 -11.36 2.05 3.79
C GLY A 154 -11.39 0.55 3.44
N ILE A 155 -10.23 -0.07 3.50
CA ILE A 155 -9.99 -1.49 3.18
C ILE A 155 -9.85 -2.28 4.47
N ALA A 156 -10.59 -3.37 4.63
CA ALA A 156 -10.53 -4.24 5.80
C ALA A 156 -9.25 -5.10 5.77
N LEU A 157 -8.12 -4.52 6.17
CA LEU A 157 -6.81 -5.15 6.24
C LEU A 157 -6.10 -4.70 7.52
N ASN A 158 -5.83 -5.64 8.41
CA ASN A 158 -5.09 -5.44 9.65
C ASN A 158 -3.59 -5.67 9.42
N PHE A 159 -2.77 -5.02 10.24
CA PHE A 159 -1.32 -5.19 10.22
C PHE A 159 -0.80 -5.60 11.58
N ASN A 160 0.26 -6.41 11.58
CA ASN A 160 0.95 -6.86 12.76
C ASN A 160 2.46 -7.00 12.47
N SER A 161 3.29 -6.66 13.46
CA SER A 161 4.75 -6.75 13.35
C SER A 161 5.36 -7.12 14.70
N PRO A 162 6.46 -7.90 14.72
CA PRO A 162 7.25 -8.13 15.92
C PRO A 162 7.99 -6.88 16.42
N ASP A 163 8.09 -5.80 15.65
CA ASP A 163 8.41 -4.45 16.10
C ASP A 163 7.14 -3.80 16.66
N ILE A 164 6.76 -4.19 17.89
CA ILE A 164 5.48 -3.84 18.52
C ILE A 164 5.40 -2.33 18.81
N ASN A 165 6.52 -1.74 19.23
CA ASN A 165 6.61 -0.34 19.61
C ASN A 165 6.86 0.60 18.41
N ALA A 166 7.08 0.03 17.22
CA ALA A 166 7.34 0.75 15.98
C ALA A 166 8.56 1.69 16.04
N ASP A 167 9.62 1.28 16.75
CA ASP A 167 10.88 2.03 16.80
C ASP A 167 11.82 1.73 15.61
N GLY A 168 11.39 0.86 14.70
CA GLY A 168 12.11 0.44 13.52
C GLY A 168 13.09 -0.73 13.74
N ALA A 169 13.02 -1.38 14.90
CA ALA A 169 13.91 -2.48 15.24
C ALA A 169 13.21 -3.53 16.11
N VAL A 170 13.31 -4.81 15.75
CA VAL A 170 12.84 -5.91 16.59
C VAL A 170 13.90 -6.25 17.61
N ASN A 171 13.64 -5.96 18.88
CA ASN A 171 14.63 -6.05 19.97
C ASN A 171 14.03 -6.53 21.29
N LEU A 172 14.78 -6.40 22.41
CA LEU A 172 14.33 -6.84 23.72
C LEU A 172 13.14 -6.03 24.27
N SER A 173 12.93 -4.79 23.82
CA SER A 173 11.76 -4.02 24.23
C SER A 173 10.49 -4.68 23.72
N ASP A 174 10.47 -5.14 22.48
CA ASP A 174 9.36 -5.86 21.88
C ASP A 174 9.13 -7.22 22.56
N GLY A 175 10.21 -7.91 22.90
CA GLY A 175 10.15 -9.11 23.72
C GLY A 175 9.50 -8.87 25.07
N GLY A 176 9.69 -7.70 25.67
CA GLY A 176 9.04 -7.27 26.90
C GLY A 176 7.52 -7.10 26.72
N PHE A 177 7.08 -6.44 25.64
CA PHE A 177 5.65 -6.31 25.29
C PHE A 177 5.02 -7.67 25.03
N PHE A 178 5.63 -8.49 24.20
CA PHE A 178 5.17 -9.86 23.93
C PHE A 178 5.04 -10.70 25.20
N SER A 179 6.04 -10.68 26.07
CA SER A 179 6.00 -11.44 27.34
C SER A 179 4.87 -10.95 28.26
N THR A 180 4.61 -9.65 28.28
CA THR A 180 3.50 -9.09 29.06
C THR A 180 2.16 -9.58 28.51
N ASP A 181 1.97 -9.56 27.20
CA ASP A 181 0.75 -10.03 26.55
C ASP A 181 0.54 -11.54 26.76
N LEU A 182 1.63 -12.33 26.66
CA LEU A 182 1.57 -13.79 26.79
C LEU A 182 1.25 -14.26 28.22
N PHE A 183 1.80 -13.60 29.25
CA PHE A 183 1.76 -14.12 30.63
C PHE A 183 0.86 -13.34 31.60
N VAL A 184 0.54 -12.08 31.29
CA VAL A 184 -0.12 -11.19 32.25
C VAL A 184 -1.47 -10.68 31.75
N GLY A 185 -1.64 -10.48 30.46
CA GLY A 185 -2.79 -9.83 29.87
C GLY A 185 -3.88 -10.77 29.33
N PRO A 186 -5.04 -10.21 28.96
CA PRO A 186 -5.95 -10.88 28.05
C PRO A 186 -5.29 -11.00 26.65
N TYR A 187 -5.91 -11.79 25.76
CA TYR A 187 -5.49 -11.84 24.36
C TYR A 187 -5.24 -10.43 23.78
N ASN A 188 -4.12 -10.27 23.09
CA ASN A 188 -3.75 -9.01 22.46
C ASN A 188 -3.29 -9.28 21.02
N TYR A 189 -4.00 -8.70 20.04
CA TYR A 189 -3.75 -8.86 18.61
C TYR A 189 -2.30 -8.54 18.23
N ARG A 190 -1.69 -7.53 18.84
CA ARG A 190 -0.32 -7.08 18.51
C ARG A 190 0.75 -8.15 18.68
N SER A 191 0.47 -9.19 19.44
CA SER A 191 1.41 -10.29 19.72
C SER A 191 0.99 -11.63 19.09
N ASP A 192 -0.16 -11.69 18.40
CA ASP A 192 -0.64 -12.86 17.65
C ASP A 192 -0.14 -12.77 16.19
N TYR A 193 1.05 -13.30 15.93
CA TYR A 193 1.71 -13.15 14.64
C TYR A 193 1.29 -14.19 13.60
N ASN A 194 0.67 -15.29 14.03
CA ASN A 194 0.10 -16.30 13.14
C ASN A 194 -1.40 -16.13 12.93
N PHE A 195 -2.02 -15.17 13.65
CA PHE A 195 -3.44 -14.80 13.56
C PHE A 195 -4.41 -15.95 13.87
N ASP A 196 -4.02 -16.92 14.72
CA ASP A 196 -4.86 -18.06 15.10
C ASP A 196 -5.83 -17.74 16.26
N GLY A 197 -5.76 -16.54 16.82
CA GLY A 197 -6.60 -16.06 17.91
C GLY A 197 -6.11 -16.50 19.29
N ALA A 198 -4.91 -17.03 19.40
CA ALA A 198 -4.32 -17.49 20.66
C ALA A 198 -2.86 -17.03 20.78
N LEU A 199 -2.49 -16.47 21.94
CA LEU A 199 -1.09 -16.16 22.23
C LEU A 199 -0.39 -17.39 22.79
N ASN A 200 0.66 -17.85 22.11
CA ASN A 200 1.38 -19.03 22.49
C ASN A 200 2.86 -19.03 22.01
N LEU A 201 3.57 -20.15 22.19
CA LEU A 201 4.97 -20.25 21.79
C LEU A 201 5.19 -20.22 20.26
N THR A 202 4.15 -20.44 19.46
CA THR A 202 4.27 -20.29 18.00
C THR A 202 4.53 -18.84 17.66
N ASP A 203 3.80 -17.90 18.29
CA ASP A 203 4.02 -16.45 18.14
C ASP A 203 5.40 -16.03 18.65
N GLY A 204 5.82 -16.63 19.78
CA GLY A 204 7.19 -16.46 20.30
C GLY A 204 8.26 -16.89 19.28
N GLY A 205 7.97 -17.90 18.47
CA GLY A 205 8.82 -18.35 17.36
C GLY A 205 8.93 -17.30 16.24
N PHE A 206 7.84 -16.65 15.87
CA PHE A 206 7.85 -15.53 14.92
C PHE A 206 8.69 -14.36 15.43
N LEU A 207 8.44 -13.92 16.68
CA LEU A 207 9.26 -12.89 17.31
C LEU A 207 10.74 -13.25 17.32
N ALA A 208 11.08 -14.46 17.78
CA ALA A 208 12.47 -14.92 17.87
C ALA A 208 13.17 -14.96 16.51
N SER A 209 12.45 -15.31 15.45
CA SER A 209 13.00 -15.34 14.08
C SER A 209 13.26 -13.93 13.52
N ALA A 210 12.60 -12.92 14.06
CA ALA A 210 12.72 -11.54 13.62
C ALA A 210 13.66 -10.68 14.50
N ILE A 211 14.10 -11.19 15.67
CA ILE A 211 15.04 -10.46 16.54
C ILE A 211 16.28 -10.01 15.76
N GLY A 212 16.61 -8.73 15.87
CA GLY A 212 17.70 -8.09 15.15
C GLY A 212 17.32 -7.52 13.78
N ALA A 213 16.09 -7.74 13.31
CA ALA A 213 15.59 -7.04 12.13
C ALA A 213 15.47 -5.54 12.42
N THR A 214 15.95 -4.72 11.49
CA THR A 214 15.90 -3.25 11.58
C THR A 214 15.46 -2.66 10.26
N CYS A 215 14.95 -1.45 10.30
CA CYS A 215 14.74 -0.63 9.10
C CYS A 215 16.07 -0.50 8.32
N PRO A 216 16.03 -0.57 6.98
CA PRO A 216 17.20 -0.43 6.12
C PRO A 216 17.82 0.96 6.12
#